data_82f3586b998d4170759582dccb609ec0
#
_entry.id   82f3586b998d4170759582dccb609ec0
#
_cell.length_a   1.000
_cell.length_b   1.000
_cell.length_c   1.000
_cell.angle_alpha   90.00
_cell.angle_beta   90.00
_cell.angle_gamma   90.00
#
_symmetry.space_group_name_H-M   'P 1'
#
loop_
_entity.id
_entity.type
_entity.pdbx_description
1 polymer ?
#
loop_
_entity_poly.entity_id
_entity_poly.type
_entity_poly.pdbx_seq_one_letter_code
_entity_poly.pdbx_strand_id
1 'polypeptide(L)'
;ALSIDLKLQYLAYRELRQAVATHKAKAGSVVVLDAQSGEILALANVPTYNPNNRSRYDPGRARNRALVDLFEPGSTLKPFTIAAALESGRYTPDTVIATAGGALPMGRHVIRDVHAAGDLTVAQVLQKSSNVGTARMALSLPPRDLWAVLSSSGFGAVPNAGFPGEAGGRLRDPKTWKPIEQATMSYGHGISVSLMQLARAYSIFCTDGELLPVTLLKRAEAVEGTPVLQPKTARAMRDMLQLVTQPGGTAPKAQVAGYRVAGKTGTAHKLVNGAYAPDKYASSFVGLAPASAPRLIVAVLIDEPSAGQHYGGQVAAPVASAVLSGALRVLSVPPDLPVPRTPIPEVLDPVGEEV
;
A
#
# COMPACT_ATOMS: atom_id res chain seq x y z
N ALA A 1 12.11 21.50 -13.11
CA ALA A 1 12.86 20.61 -12.20
C ALA A 1 12.07 19.34 -11.98
N LEU A 2 12.74 18.22 -11.65
CA LEU A 2 12.08 17.00 -11.21
C LEU A 2 11.64 17.16 -9.76
N SER A 3 10.57 16.44 -9.38
CA SER A 3 10.06 16.34 -8.00
C SER A 3 10.89 15.38 -7.14
N ILE A 4 11.72 14.53 -7.76
CA ILE A 4 12.56 13.56 -7.07
C ILE A 4 13.50 14.27 -6.09
N ASP A 5 13.44 13.90 -4.81
CA ASP A 5 14.41 14.28 -3.79
C ASP A 5 15.55 13.25 -3.74
N LEU A 6 16.79 13.70 -3.90
CA LEU A 6 17.93 12.81 -3.96
C LEU A 6 18.15 12.01 -2.67
N LYS A 7 17.88 12.61 -1.49
CA LYS A 7 18.05 11.94 -0.21
C LYS A 7 16.98 10.85 -0.03
N LEU A 8 15.73 11.14 -0.40
CA LEU A 8 14.64 10.18 -0.36
C LEU A 8 14.84 9.07 -1.39
N GLN A 9 15.29 9.41 -2.60
CA GLN A 9 15.60 8.43 -3.64
C GLN A 9 16.69 7.46 -3.20
N TYR A 10 17.78 7.97 -2.60
CA TYR A 10 18.85 7.12 -2.07
C TYR A 10 18.37 6.24 -0.91
N LEU A 11 17.60 6.82 0.02
CA LEU A 11 17.02 6.09 1.14
C LEU A 11 16.14 4.93 0.65
N ALA A 12 15.17 5.21 -0.23
CA ALA A 12 14.27 4.22 -0.79
C ALA A 12 15.04 3.10 -1.52
N TYR A 13 16.05 3.45 -2.32
CA TYR A 13 16.89 2.48 -3.01
C TYR A 13 17.70 1.61 -2.06
N ARG A 14 18.31 2.20 -1.03
CA ARG A 14 19.12 1.48 -0.04
C ARG A 14 18.29 0.43 0.69
N GLU A 15 17.14 0.83 1.24
CA GLU A 15 16.27 -0.06 2.00
C GLU A 15 15.68 -1.16 1.11
N LEU A 16 15.26 -0.80 -0.12
CA LEU A 16 14.77 -1.78 -1.09
C LEU A 16 15.84 -2.81 -1.46
N ARG A 17 17.06 -2.36 -1.77
CA ARG A 17 18.17 -3.26 -2.14
C ARG A 17 18.50 -4.22 -1.02
N GLN A 18 18.52 -3.75 0.22
CA GLN A 18 18.75 -4.59 1.38
C GLN A 18 17.64 -5.64 1.52
N ALA A 19 16.37 -5.25 1.41
CA ALA A 19 15.23 -6.16 1.51
C ALA A 19 15.24 -7.22 0.41
N VAL A 20 15.49 -6.84 -0.86
CA VAL A 20 15.60 -7.77 -1.97
C VAL A 20 16.71 -8.80 -1.74
N ALA A 21 17.86 -8.37 -1.21
CA ALA A 21 18.97 -9.27 -0.87
C ALA A 21 18.63 -10.20 0.31
N THR A 22 18.09 -9.65 1.41
CA THR A 22 17.74 -10.39 2.63
C THR A 22 16.69 -11.47 2.35
N HIS A 23 15.66 -11.12 1.57
CA HIS A 23 14.56 -12.03 1.27
C HIS A 23 14.80 -12.87 0.00
N LYS A 24 16.01 -12.77 -0.60
CA LYS A 24 16.36 -13.45 -1.87
C LYS A 24 15.24 -13.27 -2.92
N ALA A 25 14.71 -12.04 -3.00
CA ALA A 25 13.64 -11.72 -3.90
C ALA A 25 14.16 -11.54 -5.32
N LYS A 26 13.32 -11.83 -6.31
CA LYS A 26 13.64 -11.65 -7.72
C LYS A 26 13.77 -10.19 -8.11
N ALA A 27 12.91 -9.36 -7.54
CA ALA A 27 12.86 -7.92 -7.80
C ALA A 27 12.14 -7.19 -6.65
N GLY A 28 12.16 -5.85 -6.70
CA GLY A 28 11.36 -5.02 -5.83
C GLY A 28 11.24 -3.60 -6.38
N SER A 29 10.26 -2.87 -5.86
CA SER A 29 10.01 -1.48 -6.20
C SER A 29 9.52 -0.69 -4.98
N VAL A 30 9.87 0.59 -4.93
CA VAL A 30 9.37 1.55 -3.94
C VAL A 30 8.93 2.82 -4.67
N VAL A 31 7.76 3.31 -4.31
CA VAL A 31 7.24 4.61 -4.71
C VAL A 31 7.01 5.44 -3.45
N VAL A 32 7.51 6.68 -3.43
CA VAL A 32 7.25 7.66 -2.39
C VAL A 32 6.54 8.86 -3.03
N LEU A 33 5.31 9.13 -2.61
CA LEU A 33 4.54 10.28 -3.06
C LEU A 33 4.39 11.29 -1.93
N ASP A 34 4.39 12.55 -2.30
CA ASP A 34 3.84 13.62 -1.48
C ASP A 34 2.32 13.51 -1.48
N ALA A 35 1.74 13.34 -0.30
CA ALA A 35 0.30 13.12 -0.14
C ALA A 35 -0.56 14.39 -0.33
N GLN A 36 0.06 15.56 -0.48
CA GLN A 36 -0.62 16.84 -0.67
C GLN A 36 -0.53 17.34 -2.11
N SER A 37 0.62 17.11 -2.76
CA SER A 37 0.85 17.61 -4.12
C SER A 37 0.78 16.53 -5.20
N GLY A 38 0.84 15.23 -4.84
CA GLY A 38 0.98 14.14 -5.79
C GLY A 38 2.35 14.06 -6.47
N GLU A 39 3.33 14.85 -6.02
CA GLU A 39 4.70 14.77 -6.52
C GLU A 39 5.34 13.42 -6.17
N ILE A 40 6.06 12.85 -7.13
CA ILE A 40 6.85 11.64 -6.93
C ILE A 40 8.19 12.05 -6.32
N LEU A 41 8.36 11.81 -5.02
CA LEU A 41 9.58 12.17 -4.29
C LEU A 41 10.69 11.13 -4.43
N ALA A 42 10.33 9.86 -4.60
CA ALA A 42 11.25 8.79 -4.92
C ALA A 42 10.59 7.66 -5.73
N LEU A 43 11.38 7.05 -6.60
CA LEU A 43 10.96 5.96 -7.47
C LEU A 43 12.13 4.98 -7.64
N ALA A 44 12.19 3.94 -6.82
CA ALA A 44 13.30 3.00 -6.79
C ALA A 44 12.89 1.62 -7.28
N ASN A 45 13.79 0.97 -8.04
CA ASN A 45 13.60 -0.38 -8.55
C ASN A 45 14.89 -1.21 -8.35
N VAL A 46 14.73 -2.50 -8.04
CA VAL A 46 15.81 -3.49 -7.94
C VAL A 46 15.34 -4.76 -8.66
N PRO A 47 16.15 -5.38 -9.55
CA PRO A 47 17.49 -4.98 -9.95
C PRO A 47 17.49 -3.68 -10.76
N THR A 48 18.65 -3.00 -10.78
CA THR A 48 18.86 -1.76 -11.52
C THR A 48 20.18 -1.81 -12.29
N TYR A 49 20.48 -0.78 -13.06
CA TYR A 49 21.69 -0.65 -13.85
C TYR A 49 22.44 0.64 -13.52
N ASN A 50 23.71 0.69 -13.89
CA ASN A 50 24.49 1.93 -13.81
C ASN A 50 24.39 2.67 -15.16
N PRO A 51 23.73 3.84 -15.24
CA PRO A 51 23.57 4.57 -16.50
C PRO A 51 24.89 5.07 -17.08
N ASN A 52 25.94 5.18 -16.26
CA ASN A 52 27.28 5.58 -16.69
C ASN A 52 28.11 4.44 -17.29
N ASN A 53 27.62 3.18 -17.16
CA ASN A 53 28.30 2.00 -17.72
C ASN A 53 27.39 1.31 -18.75
N ARG A 54 27.45 1.82 -20.00
CA ARG A 54 26.63 1.31 -21.10
C ARG A 54 27.06 -0.06 -21.62
N SER A 55 28.29 -0.49 -21.38
CA SER A 55 28.78 -1.80 -21.81
C SER A 55 28.12 -2.96 -21.11
N ARG A 56 27.45 -2.72 -19.93
CA ARG A 56 26.70 -3.69 -19.14
C ARG A 56 25.20 -3.39 -19.13
N TYR A 57 24.70 -2.73 -20.18
CA TYR A 57 23.28 -2.44 -20.30
C TYR A 57 22.47 -3.73 -20.43
N ASP A 58 21.49 -3.88 -19.56
CA ASP A 58 20.51 -4.98 -19.56
C ASP A 58 19.10 -4.37 -19.56
N PRO A 59 18.31 -4.55 -20.62
CA PRO A 59 16.95 -4.02 -20.72
C PRO A 59 16.06 -4.44 -19.53
N GLY A 60 16.26 -5.65 -19.03
CA GLY A 60 15.53 -6.16 -17.87
C GLY A 60 15.82 -5.40 -16.58
N ARG A 61 17.04 -4.89 -16.43
CA ARG A 61 17.46 -4.05 -15.30
C ARG A 61 17.14 -2.57 -15.49
N ALA A 62 17.00 -2.11 -16.73
CA ALA A 62 16.63 -0.73 -17.05
C ALA A 62 15.13 -0.47 -16.92
N ARG A 63 14.34 -1.52 -16.80
CA ARG A 63 12.88 -1.46 -16.70
C ARG A 63 12.43 -0.75 -15.42
N ASN A 64 11.61 0.29 -15.55
CA ASN A 64 10.99 0.97 -14.41
C ASN A 64 9.78 0.17 -13.91
N ARG A 65 10.05 -0.87 -13.13
CA ARG A 65 9.05 -1.86 -12.69
C ARG A 65 7.87 -1.24 -11.95
N ALA A 66 8.12 -0.21 -11.15
CA ALA A 66 7.06 0.48 -10.41
C ALA A 66 5.98 1.09 -11.31
N LEU A 67 6.32 1.42 -12.55
CA LEU A 67 5.41 2.05 -13.52
C LEU A 67 4.87 1.08 -14.57
N VAL A 68 5.67 0.05 -14.93
CA VAL A 68 5.36 -0.79 -16.11
C VAL A 68 5.04 -2.25 -15.79
N ASP A 69 5.44 -2.77 -14.62
CA ASP A 69 5.10 -4.12 -14.20
C ASP A 69 3.73 -4.16 -13.55
N LEU A 70 2.94 -5.16 -13.92
CA LEU A 70 1.60 -5.35 -13.38
C LEU A 70 1.57 -6.56 -12.45
N PHE A 71 0.82 -6.41 -11.37
CA PHE A 71 0.57 -7.50 -10.42
C PHE A 71 -0.87 -7.43 -9.89
N GLU A 72 -1.37 -8.51 -9.33
CA GLU A 72 -2.62 -8.51 -8.59
C GLU A 72 -2.38 -7.90 -7.20
N PRO A 73 -3.09 -6.81 -6.82
CA PRO A 73 -2.82 -6.08 -5.58
C PRO A 73 -3.15 -6.89 -4.31
N GLY A 74 -3.97 -7.93 -4.43
CA GLY A 74 -4.40 -8.71 -3.28
C GLY A 74 -5.06 -7.81 -2.22
N SER A 75 -4.79 -8.08 -0.97
CA SER A 75 -5.43 -7.39 0.16
C SER A 75 -5.19 -5.88 0.24
N THR A 76 -4.27 -5.30 -0.54
CA THR A 76 -4.14 -3.83 -0.63
C THR A 76 -5.31 -3.18 -1.36
N LEU A 77 -6.19 -3.96 -2.02
CA LEU A 77 -7.42 -3.46 -2.63
C LEU A 77 -8.59 -3.37 -1.64
N LYS A 78 -8.57 -4.11 -0.53
CA LYS A 78 -9.68 -4.15 0.45
C LYS A 78 -10.15 -2.78 0.96
N PRO A 79 -9.26 -1.79 1.21
CA PRO A 79 -9.70 -0.46 1.62
C PRO A 79 -10.70 0.18 0.66
N PHE A 80 -10.55 -0.02 -0.64
CA PHE A 80 -11.47 0.54 -1.66
C PHE A 80 -12.83 -0.16 -1.64
N THR A 81 -12.84 -1.47 -1.42
CA THR A 81 -14.08 -2.24 -1.26
C THR A 81 -14.84 -1.83 -0.01
N ILE A 82 -14.13 -1.65 1.10
CA ILE A 82 -14.72 -1.20 2.37
C ILE A 82 -15.21 0.25 2.23
N ALA A 83 -14.45 1.11 1.55
CA ALA A 83 -14.91 2.48 1.25
C ALA A 83 -16.21 2.47 0.44
N ALA A 84 -16.32 1.62 -0.60
CA ALA A 84 -17.57 1.47 -1.35
C ALA A 84 -18.73 0.99 -0.46
N ALA A 85 -18.47 0.10 0.48
CA ALA A 85 -19.47 -0.35 1.44
C ALA A 85 -19.92 0.78 2.39
N LEU A 86 -19.01 1.60 2.89
CA LEU A 86 -19.32 2.78 3.71
C LEU A 86 -20.11 3.84 2.91
N GLU A 87 -19.71 4.13 1.67
CA GLU A 87 -20.40 5.06 0.77
C GLU A 87 -21.85 4.65 0.49
N SER A 88 -22.14 3.34 0.50
CA SER A 88 -23.52 2.83 0.33
C SER A 88 -24.46 3.21 1.47
N GLY A 89 -23.94 3.68 2.61
CA GLY A 89 -24.70 3.98 3.82
C GLY A 89 -25.19 2.74 4.58
N ARG A 90 -24.91 1.53 4.09
CA ARG A 90 -25.34 0.26 4.75
C ARG A 90 -24.39 -0.19 5.84
N TYR A 91 -23.18 0.34 5.87
CA TYR A 91 -22.11 -0.06 6.77
C TYR A 91 -21.51 1.13 7.49
N THR A 92 -21.10 0.88 8.71
CA THR A 92 -20.26 1.77 9.52
C THR A 92 -19.02 0.98 9.96
N PRO A 93 -17.96 1.61 10.49
CA PRO A 93 -16.81 0.90 11.04
C PRO A 93 -17.17 -0.18 12.08
N ASP A 94 -18.26 0.02 12.83
CA ASP A 94 -18.69 -0.86 13.91
C ASP A 94 -19.70 -1.92 13.46
N THR A 95 -20.18 -1.88 12.22
CA THR A 95 -21.10 -2.89 11.69
C THR A 95 -20.44 -4.27 11.74
N VAL A 96 -21.12 -5.23 12.37
CA VAL A 96 -20.64 -6.60 12.53
C VAL A 96 -20.91 -7.41 11.26
N ILE A 97 -19.89 -8.09 10.79
CA ILE A 97 -19.89 -8.98 9.61
C ILE A 97 -19.69 -10.41 10.07
N ALA A 98 -20.64 -11.28 9.79
CA ALA A 98 -20.52 -12.70 10.04
C ALA A 98 -19.46 -13.30 9.11
N THR A 99 -18.34 -13.80 9.64
CA THR A 99 -17.28 -14.40 8.83
C THR A 99 -17.34 -15.93 8.77
N ALA A 100 -18.31 -16.54 9.43
CA ALA A 100 -18.57 -17.99 9.41
C ALA A 100 -17.30 -18.83 9.66
N GLY A 101 -16.50 -18.45 10.65
CA GLY A 101 -15.24 -19.13 10.96
C GLY A 101 -14.17 -19.00 9.87
N GLY A 102 -14.26 -17.99 9.00
CA GLY A 102 -13.26 -17.71 7.96
C GLY A 102 -13.44 -18.53 6.68
N ALA A 103 -14.66 -19.04 6.39
CA ALA A 103 -14.97 -19.76 5.17
C ALA A 103 -16.31 -19.31 4.58
N LEU A 104 -16.33 -19.00 3.27
CA LEU A 104 -17.55 -18.63 2.52
C LEU A 104 -17.67 -19.52 1.29
N PRO A 105 -18.59 -20.50 1.27
CA PRO A 105 -18.90 -21.31 0.10
C PRO A 105 -19.51 -20.45 -1.03
N MET A 106 -19.02 -20.63 -2.27
CA MET A 106 -19.49 -19.95 -3.47
C MET A 106 -19.60 -20.96 -4.62
N GLY A 107 -20.69 -21.73 -4.64
CA GLY A 107 -20.85 -22.86 -5.55
C GLY A 107 -19.77 -23.92 -5.34
N ARG A 108 -18.95 -24.20 -6.36
CA ARG A 108 -17.81 -25.14 -6.26
C ARG A 108 -16.54 -24.54 -5.63
N HIS A 109 -16.54 -23.24 -5.34
CA HIS A 109 -15.41 -22.54 -4.76
C HIS A 109 -15.66 -22.23 -3.28
N VAL A 110 -14.59 -22.06 -2.51
CA VAL A 110 -14.66 -21.62 -1.12
C VAL A 110 -13.66 -20.47 -0.94
N ILE A 111 -14.17 -19.29 -0.57
CA ILE A 111 -13.31 -18.18 -0.15
C ILE A 111 -12.89 -18.46 1.30
N ARG A 112 -11.60 -18.29 1.59
CA ARG A 112 -11.04 -18.56 2.93
C ARG A 112 -10.26 -17.37 3.44
N ASP A 113 -10.36 -17.13 4.73
CA ASP A 113 -9.44 -16.28 5.47
C ASP A 113 -8.14 -17.03 5.76
N VAL A 114 -7.03 -16.30 5.87
CA VAL A 114 -5.73 -16.87 6.27
C VAL A 114 -5.79 -17.33 7.73
N HIS A 115 -6.51 -16.57 8.57
CA HIS A 115 -6.76 -16.90 9.98
C HIS A 115 -8.26 -16.91 10.20
N ALA A 116 -8.77 -18.06 10.68
CA ALA A 116 -10.17 -18.17 11.08
C ALA A 116 -10.48 -17.19 12.22
N ALA A 117 -11.58 -16.48 12.09
CA ALA A 117 -12.09 -15.59 13.11
C ALA A 117 -13.61 -15.78 13.24
N GLY A 118 -14.16 -15.40 14.39
CA GLY A 118 -15.60 -15.25 14.58
C GLY A 118 -16.12 -14.01 13.82
N ASP A 119 -17.28 -13.52 14.24
CA ASP A 119 -17.82 -12.28 13.67
C ASP A 119 -16.87 -11.10 13.93
N LEU A 120 -16.69 -10.26 12.91
CA LEU A 120 -15.78 -9.14 12.93
C LEU A 120 -16.53 -7.84 12.62
N THR A 121 -16.19 -6.75 13.28
CA THR A 121 -16.63 -5.43 12.81
C THR A 121 -15.94 -5.10 11.46
N VAL A 122 -16.49 -4.16 10.70
CA VAL A 122 -15.87 -3.69 9.44
C VAL A 122 -14.42 -3.24 9.70
N ALA A 123 -14.18 -2.53 10.80
CA ALA A 123 -12.84 -2.13 11.22
C ALA A 123 -11.92 -3.35 11.46
N GLN A 124 -12.42 -4.38 12.12
CA GLN A 124 -11.67 -5.62 12.33
C GLN A 124 -11.48 -6.44 11.05
N VAL A 125 -12.44 -6.42 10.10
CA VAL A 125 -12.27 -7.02 8.77
C VAL A 125 -11.04 -6.42 8.08
N LEU A 126 -10.85 -5.09 8.16
CA LEU A 126 -9.68 -4.43 7.61
C LEU A 126 -8.40 -4.74 8.39
N GLN A 127 -8.46 -4.66 9.72
CA GLN A 127 -7.34 -4.93 10.64
C GLN A 127 -6.78 -6.34 10.45
N LYS A 128 -7.66 -7.34 10.45
CA LYS A 128 -7.32 -8.77 10.30
C LYS A 128 -7.15 -9.20 8.85
N SER A 129 -7.52 -8.31 7.91
CA SER A 129 -7.47 -8.59 6.48
C SER A 129 -8.36 -9.77 6.05
N SER A 130 -9.59 -9.89 6.59
CA SER A 130 -10.52 -10.96 6.26
C SER A 130 -10.96 -10.88 4.78
N ASN A 131 -10.77 -11.97 4.03
CA ASN A 131 -11.29 -12.14 2.67
C ASN A 131 -12.81 -12.33 2.71
N VAL A 132 -13.27 -13.15 3.66
CA VAL A 132 -14.69 -13.49 3.82
C VAL A 132 -15.49 -12.24 4.17
N GLY A 133 -15.05 -11.46 5.16
CA GLY A 133 -15.73 -10.22 5.54
C GLY A 133 -15.81 -9.22 4.38
N THR A 134 -14.70 -9.06 3.64
CA THR A 134 -14.65 -8.15 2.49
C THR A 134 -15.55 -8.64 1.35
N ALA A 135 -15.51 -9.95 1.03
CA ALA A 135 -16.36 -10.54 0.00
C ALA A 135 -17.85 -10.42 0.31
N ARG A 136 -18.27 -10.60 1.58
CA ARG A 136 -19.67 -10.41 2.00
C ARG A 136 -20.14 -8.97 1.79
N MET A 137 -19.35 -8.00 2.19
CA MET A 137 -19.66 -6.59 1.91
C MET A 137 -19.79 -6.32 0.41
N ALA A 138 -18.81 -6.77 -0.38
CA ALA A 138 -18.85 -6.60 -1.83
C ALA A 138 -20.09 -7.21 -2.47
N LEU A 139 -20.45 -8.44 -2.10
CA LEU A 139 -21.61 -9.17 -2.62
C LEU A 139 -22.96 -8.54 -2.23
N SER A 140 -22.99 -7.72 -1.19
CA SER A 140 -24.19 -6.94 -0.83
C SER A 140 -24.39 -5.69 -1.69
N LEU A 141 -23.37 -5.28 -2.45
CA LEU A 141 -23.40 -4.12 -3.32
C LEU A 141 -23.68 -4.53 -4.76
N PRO A 142 -24.35 -3.68 -5.54
CA PRO A 142 -24.35 -3.82 -6.99
C PRO A 142 -22.91 -3.82 -7.53
N PRO A 143 -22.53 -4.71 -8.47
CA PRO A 143 -21.17 -4.75 -9.04
C PRO A 143 -20.67 -3.40 -9.54
N ARG A 144 -21.56 -2.58 -10.13
CA ARG A 144 -21.27 -1.25 -10.64
C ARG A 144 -20.78 -0.28 -9.56
N ASP A 145 -21.26 -0.41 -8.31
CA ASP A 145 -20.92 0.52 -7.23
C ASP A 145 -19.50 0.26 -6.75
N LEU A 146 -19.11 -1.00 -6.60
CA LEU A 146 -17.71 -1.38 -6.34
C LEU A 146 -16.81 -0.95 -7.51
N TRP A 147 -17.23 -1.20 -8.74
CA TRP A 147 -16.47 -0.82 -9.93
C TRP A 147 -16.28 0.69 -10.03
N ALA A 148 -17.30 1.48 -9.70
CA ALA A 148 -17.24 2.94 -9.74
C ALA A 148 -16.16 3.48 -8.79
N VAL A 149 -16.10 2.98 -7.55
CA VAL A 149 -15.04 3.39 -6.60
C VAL A 149 -13.67 2.96 -7.10
N LEU A 150 -13.51 1.75 -7.61
CA LEU A 150 -12.23 1.27 -8.16
C LEU A 150 -11.79 2.11 -9.37
N SER A 151 -12.68 2.34 -10.33
CA SER A 151 -12.38 3.12 -11.53
C SER A 151 -12.07 4.58 -11.20
N SER A 152 -12.87 5.22 -10.34
CA SER A 152 -12.64 6.60 -9.90
C SER A 152 -11.35 6.74 -9.07
N SER A 153 -10.90 5.66 -8.42
CA SER A 153 -9.58 5.61 -7.74
C SER A 153 -8.41 5.44 -8.72
N GLY A 154 -8.66 5.40 -10.03
CA GLY A 154 -7.63 5.35 -11.08
C GLY A 154 -7.20 3.93 -11.49
N PHE A 155 -7.84 2.88 -11.00
CA PHE A 155 -7.55 1.52 -11.46
C PHE A 155 -8.10 1.29 -12.87
N GLY A 156 -7.31 0.62 -13.73
CA GLY A 156 -7.64 0.40 -15.13
C GLY A 156 -7.29 1.56 -16.07
N ALA A 157 -6.72 2.65 -15.55
CA ALA A 157 -6.28 3.81 -16.32
C ALA A 157 -4.78 4.10 -16.09
N VAL A 158 -4.10 4.68 -17.07
CA VAL A 158 -2.70 5.08 -16.96
C VAL A 158 -2.57 6.19 -15.90
N PRO A 159 -1.58 6.11 -14.97
CA PRO A 159 -1.39 7.11 -13.92
C PRO A 159 -1.09 8.52 -14.45
N ASN A 160 -0.46 8.63 -15.62
CA ASN A 160 0.01 9.87 -16.24
C ASN A 160 1.02 10.64 -15.37
N ALA A 161 1.99 9.92 -14.82
CA ALA A 161 3.08 10.50 -14.02
C ALA A 161 4.10 11.30 -14.89
N GLY A 162 4.01 11.16 -16.22
CA GLY A 162 4.93 11.78 -17.18
C GLY A 162 6.09 10.88 -17.58
N PHE A 163 5.98 9.57 -17.33
CA PHE A 163 6.99 8.59 -17.75
C PHE A 163 6.52 7.79 -18.98
N PRO A 164 7.36 7.58 -19.99
CA PRO A 164 6.95 6.83 -21.18
C PRO A 164 6.68 5.35 -20.86
N GLY A 165 5.60 4.81 -21.42
CA GLY A 165 5.25 3.40 -21.29
C GLY A 165 4.61 3.00 -19.96
N GLU A 166 4.04 3.94 -19.23
CA GLU A 166 3.28 3.64 -18.02
C GLU A 166 2.15 2.63 -18.29
N ALA A 167 2.01 1.65 -17.41
CA ALA A 167 0.97 0.63 -17.55
C ALA A 167 -0.35 1.08 -16.90
N GLY A 168 -1.46 0.92 -17.65
CA GLY A 168 -2.80 1.23 -17.18
C GLY A 168 -3.45 0.14 -16.32
N GLY A 169 -2.83 -1.05 -16.23
CA GLY A 169 -3.46 -2.17 -15.54
C GLY A 169 -4.71 -2.69 -16.24
N ARG A 170 -5.51 -3.46 -15.50
CA ARG A 170 -6.76 -4.00 -16.03
C ARG A 170 -7.84 -4.04 -14.95
N LEU A 171 -8.92 -3.31 -15.17
CA LEU A 171 -10.17 -3.39 -14.43
C LEU A 171 -11.29 -3.76 -15.43
N ARG A 172 -11.90 -4.93 -15.28
CA ARG A 172 -12.94 -5.42 -16.22
C ARG A 172 -14.26 -4.70 -16.00
N ASP A 173 -15.08 -4.63 -17.07
CA ASP A 173 -16.44 -4.10 -17.00
C ASP A 173 -17.28 -4.92 -15.98
N PRO A 174 -17.96 -4.27 -15.03
CA PRO A 174 -18.74 -4.92 -13.98
C PRO A 174 -19.91 -5.76 -14.52
N LYS A 175 -20.40 -5.47 -15.73
CA LYS A 175 -21.43 -6.26 -16.41
C LYS A 175 -20.97 -7.70 -16.70
N THR A 176 -19.66 -7.92 -16.77
CA THR A 176 -19.08 -9.25 -17.04
C THR A 176 -18.83 -10.06 -15.78
N TRP A 177 -19.00 -9.49 -14.59
CA TRP A 177 -18.63 -10.15 -13.34
C TRP A 177 -19.68 -11.18 -12.92
N LYS A 178 -19.23 -12.41 -12.71
CA LYS A 178 -20.00 -13.41 -11.98
C LYS A 178 -19.88 -13.12 -10.46
N PRO A 179 -20.81 -13.61 -9.62
CA PRO A 179 -20.72 -13.40 -8.18
C PRO A 179 -19.36 -13.77 -7.55
N ILE A 180 -18.77 -14.88 -7.98
CA ILE A 180 -17.44 -15.30 -7.51
C ILE A 180 -16.35 -14.31 -7.94
N GLU A 181 -16.45 -13.71 -9.12
CA GLU A 181 -15.49 -12.73 -9.62
C GLU A 181 -15.62 -11.40 -8.89
N GLN A 182 -16.84 -10.95 -8.59
CA GLN A 182 -17.05 -9.79 -7.71
C GLN A 182 -16.46 -10.03 -6.33
N ALA A 183 -16.68 -11.19 -5.76
CA ALA A 183 -16.13 -11.57 -4.47
C ALA A 183 -14.58 -11.58 -4.49
N THR A 184 -13.95 -12.19 -5.50
CA THR A 184 -12.48 -12.23 -5.59
C THR A 184 -11.87 -10.88 -5.94
N MET A 185 -12.53 -10.08 -6.78
CA MET A 185 -12.15 -8.70 -7.09
C MET A 185 -12.08 -7.85 -5.82
N SER A 186 -13.00 -8.05 -4.90
CA SER A 186 -13.10 -7.25 -3.66
C SER A 186 -11.85 -7.30 -2.79
N TYR A 187 -11.05 -8.35 -2.90
CA TYR A 187 -9.77 -8.49 -2.18
C TYR A 187 -8.57 -8.63 -3.11
N GLY A 188 -8.71 -8.13 -4.36
CA GLY A 188 -7.60 -7.85 -5.26
C GLY A 188 -7.17 -8.98 -6.18
N HIS A 189 -8.04 -9.92 -6.51
CA HIS A 189 -7.81 -10.94 -7.55
C HIS A 189 -8.67 -10.67 -8.80
N GLY A 190 -8.13 -10.97 -9.98
CA GLY A 190 -8.79 -10.69 -11.26
C GLY A 190 -8.71 -9.23 -11.71
N ILE A 191 -7.94 -8.42 -11.04
CA ILE A 191 -7.52 -7.05 -11.38
C ILE A 191 -5.99 -7.03 -11.45
N SER A 192 -5.41 -6.21 -12.33
CA SER A 192 -3.97 -5.98 -12.35
C SER A 192 -3.66 -4.49 -12.30
N VAL A 193 -2.62 -4.14 -11.53
CA VAL A 193 -2.23 -2.75 -11.26
C VAL A 193 -0.71 -2.60 -11.30
N SER A 194 -0.22 -1.41 -11.61
CA SER A 194 1.17 -1.04 -11.33
C SER A 194 1.31 -0.55 -9.87
N LEU A 195 2.53 -0.56 -9.34
CA LEU A 195 2.78 -0.03 -8.00
C LEU A 195 2.46 1.46 -7.92
N MET A 196 2.68 2.21 -9.00
CA MET A 196 2.34 3.63 -9.10
C MET A 196 0.82 3.84 -9.04
N GLN A 197 0.03 3.05 -9.78
CA GLN A 197 -1.45 3.12 -9.68
C GLN A 197 -1.90 2.88 -8.25
N LEU A 198 -1.35 1.86 -7.59
CA LEU A 198 -1.70 1.53 -6.21
C LEU A 198 -1.34 2.68 -5.26
N ALA A 199 -0.12 3.23 -5.37
CA ALA A 199 0.31 4.37 -4.56
C ALA A 199 -0.59 5.60 -4.76
N ARG A 200 -0.87 5.95 -6.03
CA ARG A 200 -1.76 7.05 -6.37
C ARG A 200 -3.17 6.87 -5.81
N ALA A 201 -3.74 5.68 -5.96
CA ALA A 201 -5.09 5.39 -5.48
C ALA A 201 -5.24 5.63 -3.96
N TYR A 202 -4.20 5.39 -3.19
CA TYR A 202 -4.22 5.65 -1.73
C TYR A 202 -4.25 7.14 -1.37
N SER A 203 -4.05 8.06 -2.31
CA SER A 203 -4.20 9.50 -2.04
C SER A 203 -5.62 9.84 -1.57
N ILE A 204 -6.64 9.12 -2.00
CA ILE A 204 -8.03 9.33 -1.55
C ILE A 204 -8.21 9.19 -0.03
N PHE A 205 -7.34 8.42 0.63
CA PHE A 205 -7.33 8.27 2.09
C PHE A 205 -6.44 9.30 2.79
N CYS A 206 -5.60 10.02 2.04
CA CYS A 206 -4.73 11.07 2.56
C CYS A 206 -5.38 12.44 2.50
N THR A 207 -6.21 12.63 1.51
CA THR A 207 -7.05 13.82 1.28
C THR A 207 -8.43 13.63 1.93
N ASP A 208 -9.32 14.54 1.70
CA ASP A 208 -10.73 14.37 2.07
C ASP A 208 -11.53 13.60 0.99
N GLY A 209 -10.94 12.54 0.44
CA GLY A 209 -11.58 11.64 -0.52
C GLY A 209 -11.24 11.93 -1.99
N GLU A 210 -10.23 12.73 -2.26
CA GLU A 210 -9.85 13.12 -3.61
C GLU A 210 -8.66 12.31 -4.15
N LEU A 211 -8.75 11.91 -5.40
CA LEU A 211 -7.65 11.28 -6.15
C LEU A 211 -6.73 12.36 -6.71
N LEU A 212 -5.50 12.42 -6.23
CA LEU A 212 -4.51 13.36 -6.73
C LEU A 212 -3.91 12.92 -8.07
N PRO A 213 -3.65 13.84 -9.00
CA PRO A 213 -2.80 13.57 -10.15
C PRO A 213 -1.34 13.47 -9.70
N VAL A 214 -0.62 12.44 -10.18
CA VAL A 214 0.81 12.25 -9.87
C VAL A 214 1.71 12.89 -10.94
N THR A 215 2.93 13.27 -10.57
CA THR A 215 3.88 13.89 -11.48
C THR A 215 5.33 13.67 -11.07
N LEU A 216 6.22 13.55 -12.07
CA LEU A 216 7.68 13.59 -11.91
C LEU A 216 8.23 15.03 -11.92
N LEU A 217 7.40 16.02 -12.23
CA LEU A 217 7.81 17.42 -12.27
C LEU A 217 7.44 18.12 -10.95
N LYS A 218 8.35 18.96 -10.49
CA LYS A 218 8.10 19.80 -9.31
C LYS A 218 6.97 20.79 -9.59
N ARG A 219 6.03 20.89 -8.68
CA ARG A 219 4.89 21.81 -8.75
C ARG A 219 5.19 23.08 -7.99
N ALA A 220 4.72 24.20 -8.53
CA ALA A 220 4.77 25.51 -7.87
C ALA A 220 3.45 25.85 -7.15
N GLU A 221 2.36 25.21 -7.58
CA GLU A 221 1.01 25.52 -7.11
C GLU A 221 0.36 24.27 -6.48
N ALA A 222 -0.61 24.51 -5.61
CA ALA A 222 -1.46 23.46 -5.08
C ALA A 222 -2.23 22.79 -6.23
N VAL A 223 -2.49 21.48 -6.07
CA VAL A 223 -3.23 20.70 -7.07
C VAL A 223 -4.60 20.32 -6.50
N GLU A 224 -5.61 20.45 -7.35
CA GLU A 224 -6.94 19.95 -7.05
C GLU A 224 -7.01 18.46 -7.41
N GLY A 225 -7.57 17.66 -6.49
CA GLY A 225 -7.87 16.26 -6.71
C GLY A 225 -9.21 16.07 -7.40
N THR A 226 -9.46 14.86 -7.87
CA THR A 226 -10.77 14.46 -8.38
C THR A 226 -11.55 13.79 -7.24
N PRO A 227 -12.75 14.26 -6.87
CA PRO A 227 -13.56 13.65 -5.82
C PRO A 227 -13.92 12.19 -6.13
N VAL A 228 -13.69 11.30 -5.16
CA VAL A 228 -13.98 9.86 -5.25
C VAL A 228 -14.84 9.40 -4.07
N LEU A 229 -14.54 9.85 -2.86
CA LEU A 229 -15.22 9.48 -1.62
C LEU A 229 -15.73 10.73 -0.89
N GLN A 230 -16.75 10.55 -0.06
CA GLN A 230 -17.12 11.60 0.88
C GLN A 230 -16.00 11.79 1.94
N PRO A 231 -15.76 13.03 2.41
CA PRO A 231 -14.74 13.30 3.43
C PRO A 231 -14.85 12.44 4.69
N LYS A 232 -16.08 12.15 5.14
CA LYS A 232 -16.33 11.29 6.30
C LYS A 232 -15.83 9.86 6.08
N THR A 233 -16.02 9.32 4.86
CA THR A 233 -15.58 7.97 4.49
C THR A 233 -14.06 7.92 4.43
N ALA A 234 -13.41 8.89 3.80
CA ALA A 234 -11.95 8.97 3.73
C ALA A 234 -11.31 9.00 5.13
N ARG A 235 -11.86 9.79 6.05
CA ARG A 235 -11.40 9.87 7.45
C ARG A 235 -11.61 8.56 8.19
N ALA A 236 -12.81 7.96 8.12
CA ALA A 236 -13.08 6.66 8.74
C ALA A 236 -12.16 5.56 8.21
N MET A 237 -11.89 5.56 6.89
CA MET A 237 -10.94 4.62 6.29
C MET A 237 -9.52 4.81 6.81
N ARG A 238 -9.06 6.06 6.95
CA ARG A 238 -7.75 6.37 7.50
C ARG A 238 -7.61 5.91 8.95
N ASP A 239 -8.64 6.09 9.76
CA ASP A 239 -8.67 5.61 11.15
C ASP A 239 -8.61 4.09 11.22
N MET A 240 -9.38 3.39 10.39
CA MET A 240 -9.34 1.92 10.32
C MET A 240 -8.00 1.39 9.79
N LEU A 241 -7.35 2.10 8.84
CA LEU A 241 -6.04 1.72 8.31
C LEU A 241 -4.92 1.83 9.36
N GLN A 242 -5.08 2.67 10.41
CA GLN A 242 -4.15 2.70 11.54
C GLN A 242 -4.17 1.38 12.32
N LEU A 243 -5.32 0.72 12.45
CA LEU A 243 -5.44 -0.55 13.18
C LEU A 243 -4.58 -1.67 12.55
N VAL A 244 -4.31 -1.58 11.25
CA VAL A 244 -3.50 -2.56 10.53
C VAL A 244 -2.04 -2.56 11.01
N THR A 245 -1.52 -1.41 11.41
CA THR A 245 -0.13 -1.25 11.89
C THR A 245 0.00 -1.39 13.40
N GLN A 246 -1.10 -1.44 14.14
CA GLN A 246 -1.13 -1.62 15.58
C GLN A 246 -1.03 -3.10 15.98
N PRO A 247 -0.79 -3.41 17.26
CA PRO A 247 -0.84 -4.78 17.76
C PRO A 247 -2.16 -5.47 17.40
N GLY A 248 -2.06 -6.69 16.90
CA GLY A 248 -3.20 -7.45 16.39
C GLY A 248 -3.56 -7.17 14.93
N GLY A 249 -2.96 -6.17 14.28
CA GLY A 249 -3.02 -5.95 12.83
C GLY A 249 -2.00 -6.79 12.05
N THR A 250 -2.03 -6.68 10.71
CA THR A 250 -1.16 -7.48 9.83
C THR A 250 0.21 -6.84 9.56
N ALA A 251 0.45 -5.59 10.01
CA ALA A 251 1.69 -4.86 9.75
C ALA A 251 2.27 -4.12 10.98
N PRO A 252 2.45 -4.75 12.15
CA PRO A 252 3.06 -4.05 13.28
C PRO A 252 4.49 -3.58 13.00
N LYS A 253 5.20 -4.20 12.04
CA LYS A 253 6.53 -3.80 11.60
C LYS A 253 6.54 -2.52 10.73
N ALA A 254 5.38 -1.96 10.40
CA ALA A 254 5.28 -0.69 9.68
C ALA A 254 5.29 0.53 10.61
N GLN A 255 5.30 0.34 11.93
CA GLN A 255 5.31 1.44 12.90
C GLN A 255 6.58 2.30 12.76
N VAL A 256 6.41 3.60 13.00
CA VAL A 256 7.48 4.60 13.02
C VAL A 256 7.41 5.35 14.35
N ALA A 257 8.53 5.40 15.06
CA ALA A 257 8.59 6.10 16.34
C ALA A 257 8.20 7.59 16.21
N GLY A 258 7.28 8.04 17.04
CA GLY A 258 6.78 9.41 17.03
C GLY A 258 5.68 9.69 16.00
N TYR A 259 5.26 8.69 15.20
CA TYR A 259 4.25 8.90 14.17
C TYR A 259 3.19 7.82 14.17
N ARG A 260 1.93 8.22 13.98
CA ARG A 260 0.86 7.30 13.60
C ARG A 260 1.05 6.90 12.14
N VAL A 261 1.06 5.60 11.89
CA VAL A 261 1.14 5.05 10.53
C VAL A 261 -0.17 4.34 10.23
N ALA A 262 -0.80 4.68 9.13
CA ALA A 262 -1.90 3.94 8.54
C ALA A 262 -1.40 3.16 7.33
N GLY A 263 -1.99 2.01 7.01
CA GLY A 263 -1.54 1.26 5.83
C GLY A 263 -2.23 -0.08 5.64
N LYS A 264 -1.82 -0.80 4.59
CA LYS A 264 -2.38 -2.12 4.27
C LYS A 264 -1.33 -3.02 3.63
N THR A 265 -1.30 -4.27 4.08
CA THR A 265 -0.51 -5.36 3.49
C THR A 265 -1.22 -6.00 2.31
N GLY A 266 -0.43 -6.48 1.35
CA GLY A 266 -0.86 -7.38 0.30
C GLY A 266 0.08 -8.57 0.18
N THR A 267 -0.48 -9.73 -0.13
CA THR A 267 0.25 -10.94 -0.46
C THR A 267 -0.62 -11.71 -1.45
N ALA A 268 -0.20 -11.75 -2.69
CA ALA A 268 -0.93 -12.43 -3.76
C ALA A 268 -0.03 -13.47 -4.42
N HIS A 269 -0.59 -14.63 -4.74
CA HIS A 269 0.09 -15.60 -5.60
C HIS A 269 0.24 -15.03 -7.00
N LYS A 270 1.36 -15.29 -7.64
CA LYS A 270 1.59 -14.85 -9.03
C LYS A 270 0.96 -15.80 -10.03
N LEU A 271 0.37 -15.22 -11.05
CA LEU A 271 -0.06 -15.97 -12.23
C LEU A 271 1.17 -16.29 -13.10
N VAL A 272 1.41 -17.57 -13.33
CA VAL A 272 2.45 -18.07 -14.23
C VAL A 272 1.79 -19.03 -15.21
N ASN A 273 1.90 -18.75 -16.49
CA ASN A 273 1.28 -19.56 -17.56
C ASN A 273 -0.24 -19.78 -17.36
N GLY A 274 -0.95 -18.79 -16.83
CA GLY A 274 -2.40 -18.85 -16.62
C GLY A 274 -2.87 -19.56 -15.35
N ALA A 275 -1.96 -20.03 -14.49
CA ALA A 275 -2.27 -20.66 -13.21
C ALA A 275 -1.54 -19.93 -12.06
N TYR A 276 -2.12 -19.98 -10.87
CA TYR A 276 -1.46 -19.44 -9.67
C TYR A 276 -0.32 -20.38 -9.24
N ALA A 277 0.90 -19.85 -9.20
CA ALA A 277 2.06 -20.59 -8.71
C ALA A 277 2.01 -20.67 -7.18
N PRO A 278 2.17 -21.85 -6.58
CA PRO A 278 1.99 -22.04 -5.13
C PRO A 278 3.12 -21.41 -4.30
N ASP A 279 4.28 -21.18 -4.89
CA ASP A 279 5.52 -20.73 -4.25
C ASP A 279 5.97 -19.33 -4.66
N LYS A 280 5.21 -18.65 -5.55
CA LYS A 280 5.57 -17.32 -6.06
C LYS A 280 4.57 -16.28 -5.61
N TYR A 281 5.08 -15.26 -4.94
CA TYR A 281 4.27 -14.22 -4.33
C TYR A 281 4.66 -12.83 -4.82
N ALA A 282 3.67 -11.95 -4.94
CA ALA A 282 3.82 -10.50 -4.96
C ALA A 282 3.45 -9.98 -3.57
N SER A 283 4.43 -9.51 -2.84
CA SER A 283 4.29 -9.10 -1.44
C SER A 283 4.41 -7.59 -1.34
N SER A 284 3.35 -6.92 -0.89
CA SER A 284 3.25 -5.47 -0.92
C SER A 284 2.81 -4.86 0.41
N PHE A 285 3.11 -3.59 0.56
CA PHE A 285 2.58 -2.74 1.62
C PHE A 285 2.43 -1.30 1.10
N VAL A 286 1.33 -0.65 1.45
CA VAL A 286 1.17 0.79 1.26
C VAL A 286 0.98 1.43 2.62
N GLY A 287 1.83 2.39 2.95
CA GLY A 287 1.82 3.14 4.20
C GLY A 287 1.58 4.63 3.98
N LEU A 288 0.87 5.24 4.92
CA LEU A 288 0.54 6.65 4.98
C LEU A 288 1.05 7.21 6.31
N ALA A 289 1.76 8.32 6.31
CA ALA A 289 2.21 8.95 7.56
C ALA A 289 2.45 10.47 7.40
N PRO A 290 2.23 11.25 8.49
CA PRO A 290 1.50 10.89 9.71
C PRO A 290 0.03 10.57 9.41
N ALA A 291 -0.60 9.62 10.11
CA ALA A 291 -2.00 9.29 9.81
C ALA A 291 -2.99 10.39 10.20
N SER A 292 -2.63 11.26 11.15
CA SER A 292 -3.45 12.41 11.55
C SER A 292 -3.58 13.49 10.45
N ALA A 293 -2.47 13.72 9.71
CA ALA A 293 -2.40 14.66 8.59
C ALA A 293 -1.39 14.12 7.56
N PRO A 294 -1.79 13.23 6.65
CA PRO A 294 -0.86 12.52 5.77
C PRO A 294 0.00 13.45 4.93
N ARG A 295 1.30 13.22 5.00
CA ARG A 295 2.32 13.96 4.24
C ARG A 295 2.98 13.08 3.19
N LEU A 296 3.08 11.79 3.47
CA LEU A 296 3.74 10.81 2.60
C LEU A 296 2.86 9.58 2.36
N ILE A 297 2.93 9.07 1.15
CA ILE A 297 2.49 7.73 0.76
C ILE A 297 3.72 6.94 0.36
N VAL A 298 3.94 5.79 0.98
CA VAL A 298 5.03 4.88 0.61
C VAL A 298 4.44 3.54 0.21
N ALA A 299 4.59 3.17 -1.06
CA ALA A 299 4.20 1.87 -1.59
C ALA A 299 5.44 1.03 -1.88
N VAL A 300 5.42 -0.21 -1.40
CA VAL A 300 6.52 -1.18 -1.55
C VAL A 300 5.99 -2.46 -2.15
N LEU A 301 6.71 -2.99 -3.13
CA LEU A 301 6.50 -4.32 -3.71
C LEU A 301 7.80 -5.12 -3.63
N ILE A 302 7.75 -6.31 -3.04
CA ILE A 302 8.81 -7.31 -3.07
C ILE A 302 8.31 -8.49 -3.90
N ASP A 303 8.96 -8.74 -5.03
CA ASP A 303 8.55 -9.73 -6.01
C ASP A 303 9.30 -11.04 -5.83
N GLU A 304 8.57 -12.14 -5.70
CA GLU A 304 9.06 -13.50 -5.51
C GLU A 304 10.10 -13.60 -4.37
N PRO A 305 9.78 -13.18 -3.11
CA PRO A 305 10.66 -13.43 -1.97
C PRO A 305 10.75 -14.94 -1.72
N SER A 306 11.98 -15.47 -1.53
CA SER A 306 12.22 -16.91 -1.45
C SER A 306 13.02 -17.36 -0.21
N ALA A 307 13.28 -16.46 0.75
CA ALA A 307 14.03 -16.77 1.97
C ALA A 307 13.12 -17.20 3.15
N GLY A 308 12.02 -17.92 2.88
CA GLY A 308 11.11 -18.46 3.90
C GLY A 308 10.01 -17.52 4.37
N GLN A 309 10.13 -16.21 4.16
CA GLN A 309 9.10 -15.22 4.48
C GLN A 309 8.55 -14.61 3.18
N HIS A 310 7.23 -14.53 3.09
CA HIS A 310 6.57 -14.00 1.90
C HIS A 310 5.38 -13.05 2.20
N TYR A 311 4.95 -12.92 3.45
CA TYR A 311 3.86 -12.00 3.78
C TYR A 311 4.31 -10.53 3.69
N GLY A 312 3.49 -9.68 3.06
CA GLY A 312 3.77 -8.25 2.92
C GLY A 312 4.09 -7.53 4.23
N GLY A 313 3.45 -7.94 5.34
CA GLY A 313 3.74 -7.43 6.69
C GLY A 313 5.13 -7.81 7.22
N GLN A 314 5.77 -8.84 6.65
CA GLN A 314 7.10 -9.32 7.05
C GLN A 314 8.20 -8.77 6.15
N VAL A 315 7.95 -8.65 4.83
CA VAL A 315 9.00 -8.34 3.84
C VAL A 315 8.88 -6.93 3.26
N ALA A 316 7.68 -6.35 3.13
CA ALA A 316 7.47 -5.02 2.56
C ALA A 316 7.22 -3.93 3.62
N ALA A 317 6.49 -4.23 4.69
CA ALA A 317 6.21 -3.27 5.76
C ALA A 317 7.47 -2.71 6.46
N PRO A 318 8.52 -3.50 6.76
CA PRO A 318 9.77 -2.96 7.31
C PRO A 318 10.46 -1.96 6.40
N VAL A 319 10.44 -2.19 5.08
CA VAL A 319 11.00 -1.25 4.10
C VAL A 319 10.23 0.08 4.14
N ALA A 320 8.90 0.01 4.14
CA ALA A 320 8.07 1.21 4.23
C ALA A 320 8.30 1.97 5.54
N SER A 321 8.43 1.28 6.68
CA SER A 321 8.77 1.89 7.98
C SER A 321 10.10 2.65 7.93
N ALA A 322 11.15 2.02 7.42
CA ALA A 322 12.47 2.64 7.31
C ALA A 322 12.45 3.87 6.37
N VAL A 323 11.76 3.75 5.23
CA VAL A 323 11.61 4.86 4.27
C VAL A 323 10.79 5.99 4.89
N LEU A 324 9.63 5.71 5.49
CA LEU A 324 8.81 6.71 6.18
C LEU A 324 9.58 7.43 7.28
N SER A 325 10.27 6.68 8.15
CA SER A 325 11.05 7.24 9.28
C SER A 325 12.12 8.22 8.80
N GLY A 326 12.87 7.85 7.76
CA GLY A 326 13.90 8.72 7.21
C GLY A 326 13.33 9.89 6.42
N ALA A 327 12.28 9.66 5.62
CA ALA A 327 11.66 10.69 4.79
C ALA A 327 10.96 11.78 5.62
N LEU A 328 10.20 11.40 6.66
CA LEU A 328 9.55 12.36 7.57
C LEU A 328 10.58 13.27 8.24
N ARG A 329 11.74 12.71 8.62
CA ARG A 329 12.86 13.47 9.20
C ARG A 329 13.48 14.43 8.18
N VAL A 330 13.79 13.94 6.97
CA VAL A 330 14.38 14.76 5.90
C VAL A 330 13.47 15.93 5.54
N LEU A 331 12.15 15.70 5.51
CA LEU A 331 11.14 16.73 5.20
C LEU A 331 10.74 17.57 6.43
N SER A 332 11.36 17.34 7.60
CA SER A 332 11.05 18.05 8.84
C SER A 332 9.57 18.02 9.22
N VAL A 333 8.90 16.89 8.96
CA VAL A 333 7.49 16.70 9.33
C VAL A 333 7.40 16.52 10.85
N PRO A 334 6.60 17.32 11.57
CA PRO A 334 6.49 17.19 13.01
C PRO A 334 5.83 15.87 13.41
N PRO A 335 6.30 15.21 14.51
CA PRO A 335 5.67 14.03 15.05
C PRO A 335 4.22 14.28 15.48
N ASP A 336 3.34 13.29 15.29
CA ASP A 336 1.94 13.32 15.75
C ASP A 336 1.69 12.37 16.94
N LEU A 337 2.76 11.76 17.47
CA LEU A 337 2.78 11.00 18.72
C LEU A 337 3.93 11.50 19.61
N PRO A 338 3.83 11.32 20.95
CA PRO A 338 4.97 11.57 21.83
C PRO A 338 6.18 10.75 21.38
N VAL A 339 7.31 11.43 21.20
CA VAL A 339 8.59 10.76 20.94
C VAL A 339 9.12 10.24 22.28
N PRO A 340 9.44 8.95 22.41
CA PRO A 340 10.10 8.44 23.60
C PRO A 340 11.39 9.26 23.86
N ARG A 341 11.47 9.96 24.97
CA ARG A 341 12.70 10.63 25.38
C ARG A 341 13.69 9.54 25.73
N THR A 342 14.77 9.39 24.97
CA THR A 342 15.93 8.65 25.45
C THR A 342 16.43 9.39 26.68
N PRO A 343 16.56 8.75 27.85
CA PRO A 343 17.18 9.41 28.98
C PRO A 343 18.56 9.91 28.53
N ILE A 344 18.81 11.20 28.67
CA ILE A 344 20.17 11.74 28.52
C ILE A 344 20.95 11.08 29.69
N PRO A 345 22.03 10.32 29.40
CA PRO A 345 22.86 9.82 30.49
C PRO A 345 23.20 11.01 31.38
N GLU A 346 22.92 10.88 32.68
CA GLU A 346 23.42 11.86 33.62
C GLU A 346 24.94 11.97 33.37
N VAL A 347 25.38 13.17 33.04
CA VAL A 347 26.80 13.48 32.98
C VAL A 347 27.27 13.31 34.42
N LEU A 348 27.94 12.21 34.71
CA LEU A 348 28.59 12.03 35.98
C LEU A 348 29.53 13.24 36.14
N ASP A 349 29.29 14.03 37.19
CA ASP A 349 30.20 15.12 37.57
C ASP A 349 31.63 14.59 37.59
N PRO A 350 32.60 15.31 37.05
CA PRO A 350 33.96 14.89 37.08
C PRO A 350 34.35 14.72 38.54
N VAL A 351 34.80 13.49 38.85
CA VAL A 351 35.36 13.15 40.17
C VAL A 351 36.40 14.21 40.50
N GLY A 352 36.14 15.02 41.56
CA GLY A 352 37.05 16.04 41.98
C GLY A 352 38.44 15.45 42.22
N GLU A 353 39.45 16.02 41.61
CA GLU A 353 40.85 15.80 41.99
C GLU A 353 41.01 16.34 43.40
N GLU A 354 41.13 15.44 44.38
CA GLU A 354 41.70 15.80 45.70
C GLU A 354 43.17 16.12 45.52
N VAL A 355 43.53 17.36 45.90
CA VAL A 355 44.91 17.85 46.02
C VAL A 355 45.51 17.38 47.34
#